data_97f338ebaf823804f558e8eab488b13d
#
_entry.id   97f338ebaf823804f558e8eab488b13d
#
_cell.length_a   1.000
_cell.length_b   1.000
_cell.length_c   1.000
_cell.angle_alpha   90.00
_cell.angle_beta   90.00
_cell.angle_gamma   90.00
#
_symmetry.space_group_name_H-M   'P 1'
#
loop_
_entity.id
_entity.type
_entity.pdbx_description
1 polymer ?
#
loop_
_entity_poly.entity_id
_entity_poly.type
_entity_poly.pdbx_seq_one_letter_code
_entity_poly.pdbx_strand_id
1 'polypeptide(L)'
;MRRLLALALLLPIVGGQGGARAEPQQMVAAAHPLAVEAGLDVLRRGGSAVDAAVAVQMMLGVVEPHSSGIGGGGFLLYYDAGTRGIAVYDGREAAPAGATPTMFLHDGRPLPFLDAVASGLSVGVPGAVALLEMAHREHGKLPWADLFTSSIGVARKGFPVSPRLAFWLETIKRLGSEPAARTIYFNEDGSPKKTGERIANPALAGTMERIAAEGARVLREGPIAEEMAARVRGHERPGTLAAADLAAYKPVKREPLCGPYRIWIVCGMPPPSSGGIAILQMLGLLEPFDLRKDKPNDLRALHLIAEAGRLAFADRARYVADPAFVAVPTRQLVAPGYIAERRKLISEDKSMGEQGPVAPGYVEHGTSHMTIVDRAGNAVAFTTTIEGPFGAQMMVGGFILNNELTDFSEVAERDGKPVANRVGPGKRPRSSMSPTFVLDRERKLVLSVGSAGGQRIIGDTLQALVGMLDWNLSAQAALDLPRVANMNGPTELEDKGDLPAQADALRKLGHQVQVRRHEGGLTAVRRKGDGWEGGADPRRDGVAKGE
;
A
#
# COMPACT_ATOMS: atom_id res chain seq x y z
N MET A 1 61.68 -14.63 61.90
CA MET A 1 61.61 -14.50 60.44
C MET A 1 60.40 -15.37 59.93
N ARG A 2 59.22 -14.79 59.74
CA ARG A 2 58.06 -15.49 59.27
C ARG A 2 57.82 -15.05 57.81
N ARG A 3 57.86 -16.01 56.86
CA ARG A 3 57.58 -15.79 55.44
C ARG A 3 56.05 -15.94 55.26
N LEU A 4 55.38 -14.87 54.81
CA LEU A 4 54.01 -14.88 54.34
C LEU A 4 54.00 -15.35 52.87
N LEU A 5 53.35 -16.46 52.58
CA LEU A 5 52.94 -16.88 51.24
C LEU A 5 51.65 -16.16 50.86
N ALA A 6 51.70 -15.36 49.79
CA ALA A 6 50.51 -14.79 49.17
C ALA A 6 49.94 -15.82 48.17
N LEU A 7 48.76 -16.31 48.41
CA LEU A 7 48.00 -17.19 47.51
C LEU A 7 47.21 -16.30 46.52
N ALA A 8 47.61 -16.24 45.26
CA ALA A 8 46.87 -15.54 44.21
C ALA A 8 45.73 -16.45 43.73
N LEU A 9 44.48 -16.08 44.03
CA LEU A 9 43.27 -16.70 43.47
C LEU A 9 43.13 -16.21 42.02
N LEU A 10 43.37 -17.08 41.05
CA LEU A 10 42.98 -16.90 39.64
C LEU A 10 41.48 -17.25 39.52
N LEU A 11 40.63 -16.22 39.39
CA LEU A 11 39.23 -16.38 38.96
C LEU A 11 39.21 -16.60 37.45
N PRO A 12 38.53 -17.63 36.93
CA PRO A 12 38.34 -17.79 35.51
C PRO A 12 37.35 -16.71 35.00
N ILE A 13 37.83 -15.87 34.06
CA ILE A 13 36.97 -14.98 33.26
C ILE A 13 36.15 -15.88 32.35
N VAL A 14 34.90 -16.13 32.73
CA VAL A 14 33.88 -16.72 31.84
C VAL A 14 33.57 -15.64 30.82
N GLY A 15 34.25 -15.66 29.70
CA GLY A 15 33.88 -14.89 28.52
C GLY A 15 32.54 -15.34 28.00
N GLY A 16 31.49 -14.59 28.30
CA GLY A 16 30.20 -14.75 27.67
C GLY A 16 30.34 -14.56 26.18
N GLN A 17 30.44 -15.67 25.44
CA GLN A 17 30.18 -15.66 24.00
C GLN A 17 28.70 -15.27 23.82
N GLY A 18 28.46 -14.00 23.52
CA GLY A 18 27.19 -13.56 22.99
C GLY A 18 26.95 -14.30 21.67
N GLY A 19 26.28 -15.46 21.75
CA GLY A 19 25.88 -16.21 20.56
C GLY A 19 25.11 -15.27 19.64
N ALA A 20 25.58 -15.04 18.43
CA ALA A 20 24.83 -14.32 17.40
C ALA A 20 23.47 -15.01 17.29
N ARG A 21 22.40 -14.26 17.59
CA ARG A 21 21.03 -14.78 17.47
C ARG A 21 20.81 -15.13 16.01
N ALA A 22 20.37 -16.34 15.74
CA ALA A 22 20.06 -16.77 14.37
C ALA A 22 19.03 -15.80 13.75
N GLU A 23 19.23 -15.45 12.49
CA GLU A 23 18.29 -14.57 11.78
C GLU A 23 16.96 -15.29 11.60
N PRO A 24 15.84 -14.55 11.70
CA PRO A 24 14.50 -15.11 11.52
C PRO A 24 14.35 -15.84 10.18
N GLN A 25 13.71 -17.01 10.19
CA GLN A 25 13.44 -17.79 8.98
C GLN A 25 12.08 -17.45 8.36
N GLN A 26 11.21 -16.82 9.10
CA GLN A 26 9.91 -16.31 8.65
C GLN A 26 9.69 -14.91 9.20
N MET A 27 8.95 -14.06 8.47
CA MET A 27 8.81 -12.64 8.82
C MET A 27 7.44 -12.12 8.39
N VAL A 28 6.83 -11.31 9.24
CA VAL A 28 5.63 -10.53 8.92
C VAL A 28 5.89 -9.06 9.25
N ALA A 29 5.66 -8.17 8.28
CA ALA A 29 5.64 -6.73 8.47
C ALA A 29 4.30 -6.17 7.99
N ALA A 30 3.59 -5.44 8.84
CA ALA A 30 2.29 -4.86 8.52
C ALA A 30 2.01 -3.61 9.36
N ALA A 31 0.92 -2.90 9.02
CA ALA A 31 0.60 -1.59 9.56
C ALA A 31 0.15 -1.59 11.04
N HIS A 32 -0.11 -2.75 11.64
CA HIS A 32 -0.59 -2.84 13.03
C HIS A 32 -0.05 -4.10 13.77
N PRO A 33 0.36 -3.98 15.06
CA PRO A 33 0.92 -5.12 15.83
C PRO A 33 0.00 -6.35 15.89
N LEU A 34 -1.31 -6.17 16.07
CA LEU A 34 -2.28 -7.29 16.12
C LEU A 34 -2.36 -8.00 14.76
N ALA A 35 -2.20 -7.29 13.66
CA ALA A 35 -2.19 -7.89 12.33
C ALA A 35 -0.91 -8.71 12.10
N VAL A 36 0.23 -8.22 12.56
CA VAL A 36 1.50 -8.98 12.52
C VAL A 36 1.40 -10.25 13.35
N GLU A 37 0.83 -10.19 14.55
CA GLU A 37 0.64 -11.37 15.41
C GLU A 37 -0.33 -12.40 14.78
N ALA A 38 -1.41 -11.94 14.13
CA ALA A 38 -2.33 -12.84 13.42
C ALA A 38 -1.60 -13.58 12.26
N GLY A 39 -0.74 -12.90 11.53
CA GLY A 39 0.08 -13.51 10.47
C GLY A 39 1.10 -14.51 11.03
N LEU A 40 1.82 -14.17 12.09
CA LEU A 40 2.78 -15.06 12.73
C LEU A 40 2.12 -16.30 13.32
N ASP A 41 0.94 -16.18 13.93
CA ASP A 41 0.19 -17.33 14.42
C ASP A 41 -0.10 -18.34 13.30
N VAL A 42 -0.53 -17.86 12.16
CA VAL A 42 -0.76 -18.69 10.97
C VAL A 42 0.54 -19.36 10.50
N LEU A 43 1.66 -18.64 10.44
CA LEU A 43 2.96 -19.20 10.05
C LEU A 43 3.47 -20.24 11.05
N ARG A 44 3.30 -20.03 12.37
CA ARG A 44 3.65 -21.01 13.44
C ARG A 44 2.88 -22.33 13.29
N ARG A 45 1.63 -22.25 12.84
CA ARG A 45 0.77 -23.42 12.56
C ARG A 45 1.11 -24.12 11.23
N GLY A 46 2.16 -23.68 10.53
CA GLY A 46 2.60 -24.25 9.26
C GLY A 46 1.89 -23.70 8.01
N GLY A 47 1.17 -22.60 8.16
CA GLY A 47 0.53 -21.89 7.07
C GLY A 47 1.54 -21.31 6.07
N SER A 48 1.08 -21.04 4.86
CA SER A 48 1.82 -20.36 3.80
C SER A 48 1.85 -18.85 4.01
N ALA A 49 2.70 -18.15 3.25
CA ALA A 49 2.69 -16.69 3.21
C ALA A 49 1.33 -16.12 2.76
N VAL A 50 0.59 -16.84 1.91
CA VAL A 50 -0.76 -16.44 1.48
C VAL A 50 -1.78 -16.65 2.59
N ASP A 51 -1.72 -17.77 3.34
CA ASP A 51 -2.57 -17.97 4.52
C ASP A 51 -2.38 -16.84 5.53
N ALA A 52 -1.12 -16.49 5.80
CA ALA A 52 -0.80 -15.39 6.70
C ALA A 52 -1.32 -14.04 6.17
N ALA A 53 -1.26 -13.79 4.84
CA ALA A 53 -1.79 -12.58 4.24
C ALA A 53 -3.31 -12.44 4.40
N VAL A 54 -4.06 -13.55 4.32
CA VAL A 54 -5.50 -13.56 4.61
C VAL A 54 -5.75 -13.14 6.06
N ALA A 55 -5.06 -13.75 7.02
CA ALA A 55 -5.24 -13.43 8.44
C ALA A 55 -4.85 -11.98 8.77
N VAL A 56 -3.74 -11.49 8.20
CA VAL A 56 -3.30 -10.09 8.33
C VAL A 56 -4.35 -9.13 7.77
N GLN A 57 -4.87 -9.39 6.56
CA GLN A 57 -5.88 -8.53 5.93
C GLN A 57 -7.18 -8.48 6.73
N MET A 58 -7.66 -9.61 7.21
CA MET A 58 -8.87 -9.65 8.02
C MET A 58 -8.67 -8.88 9.34
N MET A 59 -7.50 -9.01 9.97
CA MET A 59 -7.19 -8.26 11.19
C MET A 59 -7.05 -6.76 10.89
N LEU A 60 -6.40 -6.35 9.80
CA LEU A 60 -6.32 -4.93 9.41
C LEU A 60 -7.70 -4.32 9.21
N GLY A 61 -8.64 -5.04 8.61
CA GLY A 61 -10.03 -4.58 8.48
C GLY A 61 -10.74 -4.33 9.82
N VAL A 62 -10.25 -4.94 10.92
CA VAL A 62 -10.74 -4.69 12.28
C VAL A 62 -10.04 -3.50 12.92
N VAL A 63 -8.69 -3.47 12.89
CA VAL A 63 -7.88 -2.54 13.69
C VAL A 63 -7.45 -1.28 12.94
N GLU A 64 -7.46 -1.32 11.61
CA GLU A 64 -7.21 -0.19 10.71
C GLU A 64 -8.38 0.07 9.74
N PRO A 65 -9.64 0.16 10.20
CA PRO A 65 -10.81 0.31 9.33
C PRO A 65 -10.80 1.59 8.50
N HIS A 66 -9.95 2.55 8.86
CA HIS A 66 -9.72 3.79 8.13
C HIS A 66 -8.81 3.63 6.90
N SER A 67 -8.16 2.48 6.73
CA SER A 67 -7.14 2.28 5.70
C SER A 67 -7.50 1.20 4.68
N SER A 68 -8.03 0.06 5.14
CA SER A 68 -8.34 -1.09 4.29
C SER A 68 -9.40 -1.99 4.93
N GLY A 69 -9.98 -2.90 4.15
CA GLY A 69 -10.97 -3.82 4.69
C GLY A 69 -11.70 -4.64 3.63
N ILE A 70 -12.73 -5.35 4.08
CA ILE A 70 -13.57 -6.25 3.27
C ILE A 70 -14.25 -5.49 2.13
N GLY A 71 -14.64 -4.23 2.37
CA GLY A 71 -15.32 -3.39 1.39
C GLY A 71 -14.41 -2.72 0.35
N GLY A 72 -13.14 -3.08 0.30
CA GLY A 72 -12.14 -2.51 -0.58
C GLY A 72 -11.53 -3.47 -1.59
N GLY A 73 -10.33 -3.13 -2.07
CA GLY A 73 -9.56 -3.92 -3.03
C GLY A 73 -8.07 -3.93 -2.76
N GLY A 74 -7.31 -4.35 -3.74
CA GLY A 74 -5.86 -4.40 -3.62
C GLY A 74 -5.13 -5.15 -4.72
N PHE A 75 -3.80 -5.20 -4.58
CA PHE A 75 -2.89 -5.92 -5.46
C PHE A 75 -1.92 -6.77 -4.66
N LEU A 76 -1.83 -8.05 -5.01
CA LEU A 76 -0.99 -9.03 -4.35
C LEU A 76 0.02 -9.62 -5.34
N LEU A 77 1.30 -9.55 -4.96
CA LEU A 77 2.37 -10.33 -5.58
C LEU A 77 2.70 -11.51 -4.67
N TYR A 78 2.79 -12.70 -5.25
CA TYR A 78 3.25 -13.92 -4.60
C TYR A 78 4.53 -14.40 -5.28
N TYR A 79 5.58 -14.64 -4.49
CA TYR A 79 6.82 -15.25 -4.92
C TYR A 79 6.87 -16.70 -4.43
N ASP A 80 7.09 -17.63 -5.34
CA ASP A 80 7.31 -19.05 -5.06
C ASP A 80 8.82 -19.34 -5.02
N ALA A 81 9.33 -19.73 -3.85
CA ALA A 81 10.76 -19.97 -3.66
C ALA A 81 11.26 -21.23 -4.39
N GLY A 82 10.39 -22.22 -4.61
CA GLY A 82 10.72 -23.46 -5.31
C GLY A 82 10.92 -23.24 -6.80
N THR A 83 9.98 -22.54 -7.43
CA THR A 83 10.00 -22.26 -8.88
C THR A 83 10.71 -20.95 -9.22
N ARG A 84 10.89 -20.06 -8.23
CA ARG A 84 11.35 -18.66 -8.38
C ARG A 84 10.44 -17.84 -9.29
N GLY A 85 9.19 -18.26 -9.41
CA GLY A 85 8.13 -17.61 -10.15
C GLY A 85 7.44 -16.53 -9.33
N ILE A 86 6.81 -15.57 -10.02
CA ILE A 86 5.96 -14.55 -9.40
C ILE A 86 4.57 -14.66 -10.01
N ALA A 87 3.55 -14.82 -9.16
CA ALA A 87 2.16 -14.69 -9.54
C ALA A 87 1.63 -13.31 -9.06
N VAL A 88 0.75 -12.71 -9.85
CA VAL A 88 0.19 -11.38 -9.58
C VAL A 88 -1.33 -11.44 -9.61
N TYR A 89 -1.95 -10.94 -8.57
CA TYR A 89 -3.41 -10.93 -8.38
C TYR A 89 -3.92 -9.50 -8.28
N ASP A 90 -4.90 -9.18 -9.11
CA ASP A 90 -5.57 -7.88 -9.18
C ASP A 90 -7.00 -8.02 -8.66
N GLY A 91 -7.21 -7.49 -7.47
CA GLY A 91 -8.52 -7.32 -6.84
C GLY A 91 -8.92 -5.84 -6.73
N ARG A 92 -8.44 -4.99 -7.68
CA ARG A 92 -8.85 -3.59 -7.75
C ARG A 92 -10.35 -3.49 -7.94
N GLU A 93 -10.96 -2.54 -7.32
CA GLU A 93 -12.37 -2.23 -7.46
C GLU A 93 -12.73 -1.88 -8.92
N ALA A 94 -13.92 -2.23 -9.32
CA ALA A 94 -14.42 -1.90 -10.66
C ALA A 94 -15.61 -0.94 -10.58
N ALA A 95 -15.74 -0.06 -11.56
CA ALA A 95 -16.91 0.79 -11.67
C ALA A 95 -18.15 -0.06 -11.98
N PRO A 96 -19.32 0.23 -11.36
CA PRO A 96 -20.57 -0.42 -11.69
C PRO A 96 -20.95 -0.27 -13.17
N ALA A 97 -21.81 -1.14 -13.69
CA ALA A 97 -22.29 -1.09 -15.07
C ALA A 97 -23.03 0.22 -15.41
N GLY A 98 -23.64 0.86 -14.41
CA GLY A 98 -24.31 2.15 -14.57
C GLY A 98 -23.39 3.38 -14.48
N ALA A 99 -22.07 3.21 -14.31
CA ALA A 99 -21.15 4.33 -14.20
C ALA A 99 -20.98 5.07 -15.54
N THR A 100 -20.94 6.41 -15.50
CA THR A 100 -20.79 7.26 -16.68
C THR A 100 -19.53 8.11 -16.60
N PRO A 101 -18.96 8.53 -17.74
CA PRO A 101 -17.76 9.38 -17.75
C PRO A 101 -17.91 10.73 -17.04
N THR A 102 -19.16 11.18 -16.84
CA THR A 102 -19.50 12.48 -16.25
C THR A 102 -20.08 12.37 -14.83
N MET A 103 -20.07 11.17 -14.21
CA MET A 103 -20.74 10.93 -12.93
C MET A 103 -20.24 11.82 -11.78
N PHE A 104 -19.05 12.33 -11.84
CA PHE A 104 -18.48 13.26 -10.86
C PHE A 104 -18.64 14.74 -11.23
N LEU A 105 -19.43 15.04 -12.27
CA LEU A 105 -19.74 16.42 -12.65
C LEU A 105 -21.13 16.83 -12.14
N HIS A 106 -21.23 18.06 -11.66
CA HIS A 106 -22.49 18.75 -11.37
C HIS A 106 -22.50 20.07 -12.15
N ASP A 107 -23.51 20.29 -12.98
CA ASP A 107 -23.59 21.43 -13.89
C ASP A 107 -22.33 21.63 -14.75
N GLY A 108 -21.77 20.52 -15.24
CA GLY A 108 -20.57 20.53 -16.09
C GLY A 108 -19.26 20.80 -15.35
N ARG A 109 -19.26 20.92 -14.03
CA ARG A 109 -18.07 21.14 -13.19
C ARG A 109 -17.81 19.95 -12.27
N PRO A 110 -16.54 19.63 -11.98
CA PRO A 110 -16.22 18.60 -10.99
C PRO A 110 -16.88 18.90 -9.64
N LEU A 111 -17.43 17.87 -8.99
CA LEU A 111 -17.85 17.95 -7.60
C LEU A 111 -16.66 18.33 -6.72
N PRO A 112 -16.85 19.07 -5.60
CA PRO A 112 -15.84 19.19 -4.58
C PRO A 112 -15.39 17.79 -4.15
N PHE A 113 -14.08 17.56 -4.06
CA PHE A 113 -13.52 16.21 -3.87
C PHE A 113 -14.09 15.47 -2.66
N LEU A 114 -14.19 16.13 -1.50
CA LEU A 114 -14.76 15.52 -0.29
C LEU A 114 -16.24 15.16 -0.43
N ASP A 115 -16.97 15.88 -1.27
CA ASP A 115 -18.37 15.58 -1.59
C ASP A 115 -18.48 14.38 -2.53
N ALA A 116 -17.53 14.25 -3.46
CA ALA A 116 -17.42 13.06 -4.30
C ALA A 116 -17.06 11.82 -3.47
N VAL A 117 -16.09 11.91 -2.56
CA VAL A 117 -15.66 10.84 -1.64
C VAL A 117 -16.83 10.33 -0.81
N ALA A 118 -17.50 11.21 -0.07
CA ALA A 118 -18.62 10.85 0.81
C ALA A 118 -19.95 10.78 0.03
N SER A 119 -19.99 9.93 -0.98
CA SER A 119 -21.18 9.74 -1.85
C SER A 119 -21.30 8.29 -2.34
N GLY A 120 -22.49 7.91 -2.77
CA GLY A 120 -22.69 6.62 -3.45
C GLY A 120 -21.96 6.54 -4.80
N LEU A 121 -21.64 7.69 -5.42
CA LEU A 121 -20.90 7.75 -6.68
C LEU A 121 -19.49 7.16 -6.57
N SER A 122 -18.86 7.29 -5.41
CA SER A 122 -17.45 6.91 -5.20
C SER A 122 -17.25 5.40 -5.02
N VAL A 123 -18.31 4.63 -4.73
CA VAL A 123 -18.20 3.22 -4.36
C VAL A 123 -18.00 2.34 -5.58
N GLY A 124 -16.83 1.69 -5.64
CA GLY A 124 -16.53 0.63 -6.58
C GLY A 124 -16.92 -0.76 -6.06
N VAL A 125 -17.04 -1.72 -6.97
CA VAL A 125 -17.29 -3.13 -6.64
C VAL A 125 -16.10 -3.69 -5.87
N PRO A 126 -16.25 -4.15 -4.62
CA PRO A 126 -15.14 -4.63 -3.80
C PRO A 126 -14.47 -5.90 -4.35
N GLY A 127 -13.13 -5.97 -4.25
CA GLY A 127 -12.35 -7.07 -4.78
C GLY A 127 -11.39 -7.77 -3.83
N ALA A 128 -11.11 -7.20 -2.63
CA ALA A 128 -10.08 -7.70 -1.72
C ALA A 128 -10.26 -9.16 -1.31
N VAL A 129 -11.47 -9.54 -0.86
CA VAL A 129 -11.74 -10.92 -0.39
C VAL A 129 -11.71 -11.91 -1.54
N ALA A 130 -12.23 -11.53 -2.72
CA ALA A 130 -12.21 -12.39 -3.90
C ALA A 130 -10.79 -12.64 -4.43
N LEU A 131 -9.91 -11.63 -4.36
CA LEU A 131 -8.48 -11.76 -4.66
C LEU A 131 -7.80 -12.73 -3.69
N LEU A 132 -8.02 -12.54 -2.39
CA LEU A 132 -7.41 -13.40 -1.36
C LEU A 132 -7.89 -14.86 -1.48
N GLU A 133 -9.17 -15.07 -1.74
CA GLU A 133 -9.72 -16.42 -1.98
C GLU A 133 -9.08 -17.06 -3.22
N MET A 134 -8.88 -16.29 -4.32
CA MET A 134 -8.19 -16.79 -5.51
C MET A 134 -6.74 -17.18 -5.19
N ALA A 135 -5.99 -16.35 -4.51
CA ALA A 135 -4.61 -16.63 -4.13
C ALA A 135 -4.51 -17.82 -3.15
N HIS A 136 -5.44 -17.89 -2.19
CA HIS A 136 -5.49 -18.99 -1.22
C HIS A 136 -5.79 -20.35 -1.88
N ARG A 137 -6.68 -20.41 -2.85
CA ARG A 137 -6.96 -21.65 -3.59
C ARG A 137 -5.73 -22.21 -4.31
N GLU A 138 -4.79 -21.36 -4.71
CA GLU A 138 -3.58 -21.76 -5.43
C GLU A 138 -2.39 -22.04 -4.50
N HIS A 139 -2.27 -21.30 -3.37
CA HIS A 139 -1.06 -21.27 -2.55
C HIS A 139 -1.32 -21.48 -1.06
N GLY A 140 -2.58 -21.58 -0.63
CA GLY A 140 -2.95 -21.86 0.75
C GLY A 140 -2.59 -23.26 1.20
N LYS A 141 -2.32 -23.43 2.48
CA LYS A 141 -2.02 -24.71 3.15
C LYS A 141 -3.01 -25.03 4.27
N LEU A 142 -3.47 -24.00 4.97
CA LEU A 142 -4.44 -24.17 6.05
C LEU A 142 -5.87 -24.00 5.52
N PRO A 143 -6.87 -24.59 6.20
CA PRO A 143 -8.27 -24.37 5.85
C PRO A 143 -8.62 -22.87 5.88
N TRP A 144 -9.32 -22.40 4.84
CA TRP A 144 -9.72 -20.99 4.70
C TRP A 144 -10.39 -20.42 5.94
N ALA A 145 -11.34 -21.18 6.56
CA ALA A 145 -12.08 -20.74 7.73
C ALA A 145 -11.20 -20.45 8.95
N ASP A 146 -10.11 -21.19 9.12
CA ASP A 146 -9.20 -21.06 10.26
C ASP A 146 -8.46 -19.73 10.28
N LEU A 147 -8.29 -19.11 9.11
CA LEU A 147 -7.56 -17.85 8.93
C LEU A 147 -8.30 -16.62 9.48
N PHE A 148 -9.58 -16.78 9.80
CA PHE A 148 -10.44 -15.71 10.33
C PHE A 148 -10.56 -15.71 11.86
N THR A 149 -10.17 -16.79 12.52
CA THR A 149 -10.43 -17.02 13.94
C THR A 149 -9.94 -15.87 14.83
N SER A 150 -8.71 -15.41 14.63
CA SER A 150 -8.12 -14.33 15.43
C SER A 150 -8.88 -13.01 15.23
N SER A 151 -9.17 -12.64 13.97
CA SER A 151 -9.85 -11.40 13.61
C SER A 151 -11.29 -11.35 14.13
N ILE A 152 -12.03 -12.46 14.02
CA ILE A 152 -13.38 -12.62 14.60
C ILE A 152 -13.33 -12.40 16.10
N GLY A 153 -12.36 -13.04 16.79
CA GLY A 153 -12.17 -12.89 18.21
C GLY A 153 -11.91 -11.45 18.65
N VAL A 154 -11.03 -10.74 17.94
CA VAL A 154 -10.71 -9.33 18.22
C VAL A 154 -11.88 -8.42 17.89
N ALA A 155 -12.59 -8.63 16.79
CA ALA A 155 -13.77 -7.85 16.44
C ALA A 155 -14.88 -7.96 17.50
N ARG A 156 -15.11 -9.16 18.06
CA ARG A 156 -16.10 -9.37 19.13
C ARG A 156 -15.67 -8.82 20.47
N LYS A 157 -14.45 -9.16 20.92
CA LYS A 157 -13.95 -8.78 22.24
C LYS A 157 -13.52 -7.32 22.30
N GLY A 158 -13.22 -6.74 21.15
CA GLY A 158 -12.69 -5.40 20.99
C GLY A 158 -11.18 -5.30 21.22
N PHE A 159 -10.64 -4.16 20.81
CA PHE A 159 -9.22 -3.79 20.88
C PHE A 159 -9.06 -2.33 21.32
N PRO A 160 -7.90 -1.92 21.84
CA PRO A 160 -7.64 -0.53 22.17
C PRO A 160 -7.43 0.30 20.90
N VAL A 161 -8.04 1.49 20.86
CA VAL A 161 -7.86 2.46 19.77
C VAL A 161 -6.40 2.87 19.68
N SER A 162 -5.80 2.74 18.51
CA SER A 162 -4.45 3.20 18.26
C SER A 162 -4.37 4.73 18.12
N PRO A 163 -3.18 5.36 18.29
CA PRO A 163 -3.01 6.80 18.05
C PRO A 163 -3.44 7.22 16.64
N ARG A 164 -3.14 6.40 15.63
CA ARG A 164 -3.51 6.68 14.24
C ARG A 164 -5.03 6.59 14.01
N LEU A 165 -5.69 5.58 14.54
CA LEU A 165 -7.15 5.45 14.43
C LEU A 165 -7.84 6.62 15.14
N ALA A 166 -7.39 7.01 16.35
CA ALA A 166 -7.91 8.17 17.07
C ALA A 166 -7.77 9.48 16.27
N PHE A 167 -6.59 9.69 15.66
CA PHE A 167 -6.35 10.85 14.78
C PHE A 167 -7.35 10.93 13.63
N TRP A 168 -7.62 9.81 12.96
CA TRP A 168 -8.56 9.79 11.82
C TRP A 168 -10.01 9.93 12.25
N LEU A 169 -10.40 9.37 13.41
CA LEU A 169 -11.75 9.57 13.98
C LEU A 169 -12.00 11.03 14.32
N GLU A 170 -10.99 11.74 14.83
CA GLU A 170 -11.08 13.18 15.11
C GLU A 170 -11.10 14.02 13.82
N THR A 171 -10.38 13.57 12.79
CA THR A 171 -10.26 14.30 11.51
C THR A 171 -11.52 14.15 10.66
N ILE A 172 -12.08 12.95 10.56
CA ILE A 172 -13.24 12.62 9.69
C ILE A 172 -14.53 12.64 10.51
N LYS A 173 -14.89 13.80 11.03
CA LYS A 173 -16.08 13.99 11.90
C LYS A 173 -17.39 13.56 11.25
N ARG A 174 -17.50 13.67 9.92
CA ARG A 174 -18.68 13.27 9.16
C ARG A 174 -19.01 11.77 9.34
N LEU A 175 -18.03 10.92 9.63
CA LEU A 175 -18.25 9.51 9.94
C LEU A 175 -19.25 9.31 11.09
N GLY A 176 -19.30 10.23 12.06
CA GLY A 176 -20.28 10.22 13.16
C GLY A 176 -21.73 10.41 12.74
N SER A 177 -22.00 10.81 11.49
CA SER A 177 -23.35 10.86 10.93
C SER A 177 -23.84 9.51 10.43
N GLU A 178 -22.93 8.54 10.20
CA GLU A 178 -23.27 7.17 9.84
C GLU A 178 -23.71 6.40 11.09
N PRO A 179 -24.95 5.93 11.19
CA PRO A 179 -25.48 5.33 12.43
C PRO A 179 -24.67 4.14 12.93
N ALA A 180 -24.23 3.24 12.05
CA ALA A 180 -23.42 2.09 12.40
C ALA A 180 -22.03 2.50 12.88
N ALA A 181 -21.39 3.46 12.22
CA ALA A 181 -20.10 4.00 12.63
C ALA A 181 -20.17 4.72 13.97
N ARG A 182 -21.24 5.50 14.18
CA ARG A 182 -21.47 6.21 15.44
C ARG A 182 -21.50 5.24 16.63
N THR A 183 -22.20 4.12 16.49
CA THR A 183 -22.29 3.11 17.56
C THR A 183 -20.93 2.46 17.87
N ILE A 184 -20.07 2.29 16.87
CA ILE A 184 -18.81 1.55 17.00
C ILE A 184 -17.66 2.47 17.43
N TYR A 185 -17.53 3.63 16.77
CA TYR A 185 -16.33 4.47 16.84
C TYR A 185 -16.50 5.73 17.69
N PHE A 186 -17.71 6.02 18.17
CA PHE A 186 -17.99 7.23 18.95
C PHE A 186 -18.57 6.86 20.33
N ASN A 187 -18.45 7.79 21.26
CA ASN A 187 -19.04 7.71 22.59
C ASN A 187 -20.51 8.16 22.55
N GLU A 188 -21.27 7.93 23.62
CA GLU A 188 -22.69 8.30 23.73
C GLU A 188 -22.92 9.81 23.53
N ASP A 189 -21.98 10.64 24.00
CA ASP A 189 -22.02 12.09 23.83
C ASP A 189 -21.69 12.56 22.39
N GLY A 190 -21.37 11.62 21.50
CA GLY A 190 -21.01 11.89 20.10
C GLY A 190 -19.55 12.25 19.89
N SER A 191 -18.71 12.25 20.93
CA SER A 191 -17.27 12.43 20.79
C SER A 191 -16.62 11.17 20.19
N PRO A 192 -15.58 11.31 19.33
CA PRO A 192 -14.85 10.17 18.82
C PRO A 192 -14.08 9.46 19.93
N LYS A 193 -13.96 8.14 19.83
CA LYS A 193 -13.15 7.34 20.76
C LYS A 193 -11.68 7.73 20.66
N LYS A 194 -11.03 7.86 21.82
CA LYS A 194 -9.65 8.30 21.99
C LYS A 194 -8.69 7.11 22.08
N THR A 195 -7.40 7.37 21.89
CA THR A 195 -6.33 6.38 22.07
C THR A 195 -6.48 5.64 23.39
N GLY A 196 -6.45 4.31 23.32
CA GLY A 196 -6.59 3.41 24.47
C GLY A 196 -8.04 3.01 24.81
N GLU A 197 -9.05 3.77 24.37
CA GLU A 197 -10.46 3.37 24.54
C GLU A 197 -10.77 2.13 23.71
N ARG A 198 -11.80 1.39 24.10
CA ARG A 198 -12.10 0.10 23.46
C ARG A 198 -13.11 0.24 22.33
N ILE A 199 -12.78 -0.34 21.19
CA ILE A 199 -13.70 -0.56 20.04
C ILE A 199 -13.99 -2.06 19.93
N ALA A 200 -15.28 -2.42 19.83
CA ALA A 200 -15.73 -3.74 19.42
C ALA A 200 -16.70 -3.59 18.24
N ASN A 201 -16.66 -4.56 17.30
CA ASN A 201 -17.51 -4.57 16.11
C ASN A 201 -18.09 -5.97 15.87
N PRO A 202 -19.14 -6.36 16.64
CA PRO A 202 -19.77 -7.67 16.51
C PRO A 202 -20.40 -7.91 15.13
N ALA A 203 -20.86 -6.86 14.45
CA ALA A 203 -21.42 -6.97 13.11
C ALA A 203 -20.35 -7.42 12.09
N LEU A 204 -19.15 -6.83 12.16
CA LEU A 204 -18.01 -7.26 11.33
C LEU A 204 -17.60 -8.70 11.65
N ALA A 205 -17.60 -9.10 12.93
CA ALA A 205 -17.34 -10.49 13.31
C ALA A 205 -18.32 -11.46 12.66
N GLY A 206 -19.62 -11.15 12.68
CA GLY A 206 -20.66 -11.96 12.00
C GLY A 206 -20.47 -12.04 10.49
N THR A 207 -20.08 -10.93 9.85
CA THR A 207 -19.74 -10.92 8.40
C THR A 207 -18.52 -11.80 8.12
N MET A 208 -17.47 -11.71 8.95
CA MET A 208 -16.26 -12.55 8.80
C MET A 208 -16.57 -14.04 9.01
N GLU A 209 -17.45 -14.41 9.92
CA GLU A 209 -17.88 -15.80 10.10
C GLU A 209 -18.58 -16.35 8.86
N ARG A 210 -19.43 -15.56 8.24
CA ARG A 210 -20.03 -15.94 6.97
C ARG A 210 -19.02 -16.08 5.84
N ILE A 211 -18.04 -15.17 5.74
CA ILE A 211 -16.96 -15.27 4.75
C ILE A 211 -16.08 -16.49 5.01
N ALA A 212 -15.80 -16.80 6.29
CA ALA A 212 -15.05 -17.99 6.68
C ALA A 212 -15.76 -19.29 6.24
N ALA A 213 -17.09 -19.34 6.38
CA ALA A 213 -17.89 -20.51 6.03
C ALA A 213 -18.21 -20.62 4.53
N GLU A 214 -18.47 -19.51 3.84
CA GLU A 214 -19.04 -19.47 2.49
C GLU A 214 -18.11 -18.86 1.44
N GLY A 215 -16.93 -18.36 1.83
CA GLY A 215 -15.97 -17.69 0.94
C GLY A 215 -16.42 -16.30 0.51
N ALA A 216 -15.76 -15.76 -0.52
CA ALA A 216 -16.03 -14.43 -1.08
C ALA A 216 -17.42 -14.30 -1.70
N ARG A 217 -18.13 -15.40 -1.92
CA ARG A 217 -19.50 -15.42 -2.46
C ARG A 217 -20.46 -14.57 -1.61
N VAL A 218 -20.25 -14.53 -0.29
CA VAL A 218 -21.06 -13.74 0.67
C VAL A 218 -21.14 -12.25 0.31
N LEU A 219 -20.09 -11.70 -0.29
CA LEU A 219 -20.04 -10.29 -0.70
C LEU A 219 -20.59 -10.06 -2.11
N ARG A 220 -20.79 -11.13 -2.87
CA ARG A 220 -21.25 -11.06 -4.26
C ARG A 220 -22.72 -11.39 -4.43
N GLU A 221 -23.28 -12.18 -3.52
CA GLU A 221 -24.64 -12.70 -3.62
C GLU A 221 -25.33 -12.70 -2.25
N GLY A 222 -26.66 -12.58 -2.26
CA GLY A 222 -27.51 -12.63 -1.07
C GLY A 222 -27.52 -11.34 -0.24
N PRO A 223 -27.92 -11.41 1.05
CA PRO A 223 -28.33 -10.23 1.81
C PRO A 223 -27.29 -9.12 1.94
N ILE A 224 -25.98 -9.46 2.10
CA ILE A 224 -24.93 -8.46 2.22
C ILE A 224 -24.72 -7.71 0.89
N ALA A 225 -24.75 -8.44 -0.24
CA ALA A 225 -24.65 -7.82 -1.56
C ALA A 225 -25.85 -6.90 -1.86
N GLU A 226 -27.04 -7.34 -1.50
CA GLU A 226 -28.27 -6.55 -1.65
C GLU A 226 -28.24 -5.29 -0.76
N GLU A 227 -27.75 -5.40 0.49
CA GLU A 227 -27.58 -4.28 1.42
C GLU A 227 -26.55 -3.28 0.88
N MET A 228 -25.41 -3.73 0.35
CA MET A 228 -24.42 -2.84 -0.29
C MET A 228 -25.05 -2.04 -1.44
N ALA A 229 -25.74 -2.71 -2.34
CA ALA A 229 -26.40 -2.07 -3.47
C ALA A 229 -27.49 -1.09 -3.02
N ALA A 230 -28.30 -1.46 -2.03
CA ALA A 230 -29.34 -0.60 -1.46
C ALA A 230 -28.74 0.63 -0.76
N ARG A 231 -27.66 0.45 0.02
CA ARG A 231 -27.00 1.53 0.75
C ARG A 231 -26.39 2.58 -0.19
N VAL A 232 -25.73 2.13 -1.26
CA VAL A 232 -25.14 3.00 -2.28
C VAL A 232 -26.20 3.78 -3.07
N ARG A 233 -27.27 3.11 -3.48
CA ARG A 233 -28.38 3.75 -4.23
C ARG A 233 -29.28 4.62 -3.37
N GLY A 234 -29.37 4.34 -2.07
CA GLY A 234 -30.16 5.13 -1.12
C GLY A 234 -29.44 6.35 -0.53
N HIS A 235 -28.20 6.60 -0.93
CA HIS A 235 -27.45 7.77 -0.46
C HIS A 235 -28.05 9.08 -1.03
N GLU A 236 -27.89 10.21 -0.34
CA GLU A 236 -28.34 11.54 -0.82
C GLU A 236 -27.76 11.91 -2.20
N ARG A 237 -26.54 11.44 -2.48
CA ARG A 237 -25.91 11.44 -3.82
C ARG A 237 -25.76 9.98 -4.25
N PRO A 238 -26.77 9.39 -4.90
CA PRO A 238 -26.82 7.97 -5.17
C PRO A 238 -25.77 7.54 -6.18
N GLY A 239 -25.16 6.37 -5.92
CA GLY A 239 -24.35 5.66 -6.91
C GLY A 239 -25.18 4.66 -7.70
N THR A 240 -24.53 3.98 -8.64
CA THR A 240 -25.19 3.05 -9.56
C THR A 240 -24.92 1.57 -9.23
N LEU A 241 -24.24 1.27 -8.11
CA LEU A 241 -23.91 -0.09 -7.70
C LEU A 241 -25.18 -0.95 -7.59
N ALA A 242 -25.18 -2.08 -8.30
CA ALA A 242 -26.25 -3.06 -8.27
C ALA A 242 -25.75 -4.44 -7.81
N ALA A 243 -26.64 -5.30 -7.29
CA ALA A 243 -26.27 -6.65 -6.91
C ALA A 243 -25.68 -7.45 -8.10
N ALA A 244 -26.11 -7.17 -9.31
CA ALA A 244 -25.56 -7.77 -10.53
C ALA A 244 -24.08 -7.42 -10.77
N ASP A 245 -23.64 -6.20 -10.41
CA ASP A 245 -22.24 -5.80 -10.52
C ASP A 245 -21.37 -6.59 -9.54
N LEU A 246 -21.86 -6.79 -8.31
CA LEU A 246 -21.20 -7.59 -7.27
C LEU A 246 -21.09 -9.06 -7.70
N ALA A 247 -22.17 -9.65 -8.22
CA ALA A 247 -22.21 -11.02 -8.72
C ALA A 247 -21.25 -11.26 -9.90
N ALA A 248 -21.13 -10.28 -10.79
CA ALA A 248 -20.29 -10.36 -11.98
C ALA A 248 -18.80 -10.15 -11.71
N TYR A 249 -18.42 -9.60 -10.57
CA TYR A 249 -17.02 -9.26 -10.25
C TYR A 249 -16.13 -10.50 -10.20
N LYS A 250 -14.96 -10.38 -10.85
CA LYS A 250 -13.90 -11.40 -10.81
C LYS A 250 -12.53 -10.74 -10.61
N PRO A 251 -11.70 -11.23 -9.67
CA PRO A 251 -10.31 -10.84 -9.59
C PRO A 251 -9.56 -11.33 -10.84
N VAL A 252 -8.43 -10.70 -11.19
CA VAL A 252 -7.70 -10.99 -12.43
C VAL A 252 -6.26 -11.40 -12.09
N LYS A 253 -5.79 -12.49 -12.69
CA LYS A 253 -4.35 -12.80 -12.72
C LYS A 253 -3.66 -11.97 -13.79
N ARG A 254 -2.48 -11.44 -13.45
CA ARG A 254 -1.67 -10.64 -14.37
C ARG A 254 -0.25 -11.16 -14.41
N GLU A 255 0.49 -10.80 -15.47
CA GLU A 255 1.93 -11.05 -15.53
C GLU A 255 2.68 -9.95 -14.76
N PRO A 256 3.70 -10.29 -13.94
CA PRO A 256 4.49 -9.28 -13.24
C PRO A 256 5.23 -8.39 -14.23
N LEU A 257 5.35 -7.10 -13.91
CA LEU A 257 6.18 -6.18 -14.68
C LEU A 257 7.56 -6.14 -14.05
N CYS A 258 8.55 -6.70 -14.73
CA CYS A 258 9.92 -6.78 -14.25
C CYS A 258 10.90 -6.02 -15.15
N GLY A 259 11.94 -5.43 -14.53
CA GLY A 259 13.04 -4.77 -15.22
C GLY A 259 14.33 -4.80 -14.42
N PRO A 260 15.49 -4.54 -15.07
CA PRO A 260 16.78 -4.50 -14.37
C PRO A 260 16.98 -3.21 -13.61
N TYR A 261 17.71 -3.29 -12.50
CA TYR A 261 18.33 -2.16 -11.82
C TYR A 261 19.64 -2.58 -11.18
N ARG A 262 20.76 -2.00 -11.58
CA ARG A 262 22.12 -2.43 -11.16
C ARG A 262 22.34 -3.92 -11.45
N ILE A 263 22.48 -4.71 -10.40
CA ILE A 263 22.65 -6.17 -10.46
C ILE A 263 21.35 -6.94 -10.17
N TRP A 264 20.25 -6.22 -9.94
CA TRP A 264 18.99 -6.77 -9.45
C TRP A 264 17.92 -6.82 -10.55
N ILE A 265 16.91 -7.65 -10.33
CA ILE A 265 15.66 -7.68 -11.09
C ILE A 265 14.59 -7.13 -10.17
N VAL A 266 13.95 -6.02 -10.54
CA VAL A 266 12.84 -5.41 -9.80
C VAL A 266 11.55 -5.76 -10.49
N CYS A 267 10.60 -6.35 -9.74
CA CYS A 267 9.31 -6.79 -10.23
C CYS A 267 8.18 -6.14 -9.42
N GLY A 268 7.23 -5.54 -10.11
CA GLY A 268 6.09 -4.86 -9.49
C GLY A 268 4.77 -5.11 -10.19
N MET A 269 3.74 -4.44 -9.72
CA MET A 269 2.37 -4.53 -10.24
C MET A 269 2.25 -3.86 -11.61
N PRO A 270 1.69 -4.55 -12.63
CA PRO A 270 1.37 -3.95 -13.93
C PRO A 270 0.09 -3.09 -13.85
N PRO A 271 -0.29 -2.38 -14.94
CA PRO A 271 -1.60 -1.71 -15.01
C PRO A 271 -2.79 -2.65 -14.68
N PRO A 272 -3.82 -2.14 -13.98
CA PRO A 272 -4.19 -0.74 -13.78
C PRO A 272 -3.36 -0.01 -12.71
N SER A 273 -2.44 -0.67 -11.99
CA SER A 273 -1.48 0.07 -11.20
C SER A 273 -0.45 0.78 -12.09
N SER A 274 -0.13 2.00 -11.73
CA SER A 274 0.97 2.76 -12.33
C SER A 274 2.31 2.50 -11.63
N GLY A 275 2.28 1.83 -10.47
CA GLY A 275 3.44 1.69 -9.61
C GLY A 275 4.60 0.97 -10.26
N GLY A 276 4.38 -0.20 -10.85
CA GLY A 276 5.46 -0.95 -11.50
C GLY A 276 6.11 -0.20 -12.65
N ILE A 277 5.31 0.46 -13.51
CA ILE A 277 5.84 1.29 -14.61
C ILE A 277 6.67 2.44 -14.04
N ALA A 278 6.10 3.22 -13.11
CA ALA A 278 6.76 4.42 -12.60
C ALA A 278 8.06 4.09 -11.84
N ILE A 279 8.05 3.05 -10.99
CA ILE A 279 9.26 2.61 -10.27
C ILE A 279 10.35 2.17 -11.26
N LEU A 280 10.03 1.34 -12.26
CA LEU A 280 11.02 0.90 -13.25
C LEU A 280 11.53 2.07 -14.11
N GLN A 281 10.68 3.03 -14.47
CA GLN A 281 11.12 4.25 -15.14
C GLN A 281 12.07 5.06 -14.26
N MET A 282 11.71 5.32 -13.00
CA MET A 282 12.54 6.11 -12.09
C MET A 282 13.89 5.42 -11.84
N LEU A 283 13.90 4.11 -11.58
CA LEU A 283 15.14 3.34 -11.42
C LEU A 283 16.00 3.40 -12.70
N GLY A 284 15.40 3.20 -13.87
CA GLY A 284 16.11 3.28 -15.14
C GLY A 284 16.62 4.69 -15.48
N LEU A 285 15.91 5.75 -15.06
CA LEU A 285 16.38 7.13 -15.18
C LEU A 285 17.58 7.38 -14.26
N LEU A 286 17.57 6.81 -13.05
CA LEU A 286 18.63 6.95 -12.06
C LEU A 286 19.84 6.03 -12.34
N GLU A 287 19.72 5.01 -13.18
CA GLU A 287 20.74 3.98 -13.42
C GLU A 287 22.15 4.53 -13.71
N PRO A 288 22.35 5.58 -14.56
CA PRO A 288 23.68 6.11 -14.83
C PRO A 288 24.25 7.02 -13.73
N PHE A 289 23.37 7.53 -12.87
CA PHE A 289 23.80 8.35 -11.75
C PHE A 289 24.20 7.43 -10.58
N ASP A 290 25.48 7.41 -10.23
CA ASP A 290 25.98 6.58 -9.14
C ASP A 290 25.61 7.19 -7.78
N LEU A 291 24.38 6.91 -7.32
CA LEU A 291 23.87 7.41 -6.04
C LEU A 291 24.62 6.85 -4.83
N ARG A 292 25.45 5.81 -4.99
CA ARG A 292 26.30 5.27 -3.92
C ARG A 292 27.38 6.25 -3.47
N LYS A 293 27.67 7.27 -4.28
CA LYS A 293 28.59 8.37 -3.97
C LYS A 293 27.97 9.44 -3.08
N ASP A 294 26.64 9.48 -3.03
CA ASP A 294 25.88 10.41 -2.22
C ASP A 294 25.52 9.77 -0.88
N LYS A 295 25.35 10.59 0.15
CA LYS A 295 24.68 10.16 1.37
C LYS A 295 23.16 10.21 1.18
N PRO A 296 22.40 9.43 1.93
CA PRO A 296 20.97 9.63 2.01
C PRO A 296 20.64 11.10 2.29
N ASN A 297 19.73 11.68 1.50
CA ASN A 297 19.29 13.07 1.59
C ASN A 297 20.32 14.16 1.21
N ASP A 298 21.45 13.81 0.58
CA ASP A 298 22.28 14.82 -0.07
C ASP A 298 21.49 15.54 -1.18
N LEU A 299 21.75 16.82 -1.36
CA LEU A 299 21.05 17.69 -2.33
C LEU A 299 20.99 17.08 -3.72
N ARG A 300 22.11 16.50 -4.20
CA ARG A 300 22.19 15.86 -5.52
C ARG A 300 21.24 14.66 -5.62
N ALA A 301 21.22 13.78 -4.62
CA ALA A 301 20.34 12.62 -4.60
C ALA A 301 18.86 13.04 -4.55
N LEU A 302 18.51 14.03 -3.72
CA LEU A 302 17.15 14.57 -3.63
C LEU A 302 16.67 15.16 -4.96
N HIS A 303 17.54 15.94 -5.62
CA HIS A 303 17.27 16.53 -6.91
C HIS A 303 17.02 15.46 -7.99
N LEU A 304 17.91 14.48 -8.11
CA LEU A 304 17.80 13.42 -9.12
C LEU A 304 16.55 12.54 -8.90
N ILE A 305 16.24 12.19 -7.64
CA ILE A 305 15.04 11.44 -7.30
C ILE A 305 13.78 12.25 -7.67
N ALA A 306 13.76 13.55 -7.37
CA ALA A 306 12.64 14.43 -7.71
C ALA A 306 12.45 14.54 -9.22
N GLU A 307 13.51 14.72 -10.00
CA GLU A 307 13.44 14.83 -11.47
C GLU A 307 13.02 13.51 -12.12
N ALA A 308 13.50 12.37 -11.62
CA ALA A 308 13.03 11.05 -12.06
C ALA A 308 11.53 10.85 -11.76
N GLY A 309 11.07 11.28 -10.59
CA GLY A 309 9.66 11.28 -10.22
C GLY A 309 8.81 12.12 -11.16
N ARG A 310 9.25 13.33 -11.48
CA ARG A 310 8.60 14.25 -12.41
C ARG A 310 8.31 13.60 -13.75
N LEU A 311 9.30 12.97 -14.37
CA LEU A 311 9.16 12.31 -15.65
C LEU A 311 8.22 11.10 -15.59
N ALA A 312 8.36 10.25 -14.58
CA ALA A 312 7.51 9.08 -14.41
C ALA A 312 6.04 9.46 -14.17
N PHE A 313 5.77 10.51 -13.42
CA PHE A 313 4.41 10.98 -13.18
C PHE A 313 3.79 11.70 -14.39
N ALA A 314 4.58 12.37 -15.23
CA ALA A 314 4.10 12.89 -16.50
C ALA A 314 3.61 11.77 -17.41
N ASP A 315 4.39 10.69 -17.55
CA ASP A 315 4.00 9.51 -18.33
C ASP A 315 2.79 8.78 -17.71
N ARG A 316 2.78 8.63 -16.37
CA ARG A 316 1.65 8.07 -15.62
C ARG A 316 0.35 8.78 -15.94
N ALA A 317 0.35 10.10 -15.89
CA ALA A 317 -0.85 10.90 -16.09
C ALA A 317 -1.41 10.73 -17.52
N ARG A 318 -0.53 10.57 -18.49
CA ARG A 318 -0.90 10.50 -19.90
C ARG A 318 -1.32 9.11 -20.36
N TYR A 319 -0.65 8.06 -19.91
CA TYR A 319 -0.74 6.74 -20.53
C TYR A 319 -1.37 5.66 -19.67
N VAL A 320 -1.29 5.75 -18.33
CA VAL A 320 -1.65 4.62 -17.48
C VAL A 320 -3.12 4.63 -17.11
N ALA A 321 -3.79 3.51 -17.39
CA ALA A 321 -5.20 3.24 -17.09
C ALA A 321 -5.43 1.72 -17.06
N ASP A 322 -6.70 1.29 -16.97
CA ASP A 322 -7.07 -0.13 -17.07
C ASP A 322 -6.78 -0.66 -18.49
N PRO A 323 -5.87 -1.66 -18.62
CA PRO A 323 -5.46 -2.20 -19.92
C PRO A 323 -6.56 -2.99 -20.63
N ALA A 324 -7.65 -3.35 -19.95
CA ALA A 324 -8.81 -3.97 -20.58
C ALA A 324 -9.63 -2.96 -21.41
N PHE A 325 -9.46 -1.65 -21.17
CA PHE A 325 -10.22 -0.57 -21.82
C PHE A 325 -9.36 0.38 -22.63
N VAL A 326 -8.04 0.44 -22.35
CA VAL A 326 -7.11 1.38 -22.99
C VAL A 326 -5.82 0.64 -23.32
N ALA A 327 -5.33 0.81 -24.54
CA ALA A 327 -4.02 0.29 -24.94
C ALA A 327 -2.90 1.03 -24.20
N VAL A 328 -2.51 0.56 -23.03
CA VAL A 328 -1.40 1.11 -22.25
C VAL A 328 -0.07 0.63 -22.85
N PRO A 329 0.82 1.54 -23.31
CA PRO A 329 2.08 1.15 -23.96
C PRO A 329 3.13 0.71 -22.92
N THR A 330 2.79 -0.27 -22.08
CA THR A 330 3.59 -0.69 -20.91
C THR A 330 5.02 -1.05 -21.28
N ARG A 331 5.21 -1.84 -22.36
CA ARG A 331 6.55 -2.27 -22.79
C ARG A 331 7.40 -1.11 -23.28
N GLN A 332 6.78 -0.15 -24.01
CA GLN A 332 7.49 1.03 -24.50
C GLN A 332 7.90 1.96 -23.36
N LEU A 333 7.02 2.16 -22.38
CA LEU A 333 7.29 3.04 -21.24
C LEU A 333 8.47 2.58 -20.37
N VAL A 334 8.74 1.28 -20.32
CA VAL A 334 9.89 0.72 -19.58
C VAL A 334 11.04 0.29 -20.48
N ALA A 335 10.96 0.56 -21.80
CA ALA A 335 12.02 0.20 -22.73
C ALA A 335 13.29 1.03 -22.50
N PRO A 336 14.49 0.41 -22.51
CA PRO A 336 15.75 1.11 -22.26
C PRO A 336 15.97 2.32 -23.17
N GLY A 337 15.62 2.22 -24.46
CA GLY A 337 15.73 3.31 -25.42
C GLY A 337 14.84 4.51 -25.08
N TYR A 338 13.59 4.25 -24.68
CA TYR A 338 12.68 5.31 -24.25
C TYR A 338 13.17 5.99 -22.96
N ILE A 339 13.59 5.21 -21.98
CA ILE A 339 14.13 5.74 -20.71
C ILE A 339 15.41 6.57 -20.99
N ALA A 340 16.28 6.12 -21.89
CA ALA A 340 17.49 6.86 -22.26
C ALA A 340 17.17 8.21 -22.90
N GLU A 341 16.15 8.30 -23.77
CA GLU A 341 15.70 9.57 -24.34
C GLU A 341 15.10 10.50 -23.27
N ARG A 342 14.25 9.97 -22.39
CA ARG A 342 13.65 10.75 -21.32
C ARG A 342 14.70 11.28 -20.33
N ARG A 343 15.76 10.52 -20.07
CA ARG A 343 16.87 10.90 -19.18
C ARG A 343 17.63 12.12 -19.66
N LYS A 344 17.73 12.36 -20.96
CA LYS A 344 18.37 13.57 -21.52
C LYS A 344 17.77 14.87 -21.02
N LEU A 345 16.54 14.82 -20.46
CA LEU A 345 15.88 15.97 -19.85
C LEU A 345 16.37 16.26 -18.43
N ILE A 346 17.03 15.29 -17.76
CA ILE A 346 17.57 15.47 -16.41
C ILE A 346 18.93 16.15 -16.49
N SER A 347 19.04 17.34 -15.90
CA SER A 347 20.30 18.02 -15.60
C SER A 347 20.63 17.82 -14.12
N GLU A 348 21.91 17.72 -13.76
CA GLU A 348 22.31 17.68 -12.35
C GLU A 348 22.28 19.06 -11.67
N ASP A 349 22.25 20.15 -12.47
CA ASP A 349 22.38 21.53 -12.01
C ASP A 349 21.06 22.32 -12.04
N LYS A 350 20.02 21.80 -12.69
CA LYS A 350 18.78 22.55 -12.90
C LYS A 350 17.57 21.63 -13.02
N SER A 351 16.49 21.98 -12.32
CA SER A 351 15.19 21.33 -12.49
C SER A 351 14.60 21.62 -13.89
N MET A 352 14.03 20.59 -14.50
CA MET A 352 13.35 20.73 -15.81
C MET A 352 11.97 21.40 -15.71
N GLY A 353 11.44 21.62 -14.50
CA GLY A 353 10.07 22.12 -14.31
C GLY A 353 8.98 21.09 -14.66
N GLU A 354 7.72 21.49 -14.63
CA GLU A 354 6.59 20.62 -14.93
C GLU A 354 6.62 20.09 -16.35
N GLN A 355 6.32 18.80 -16.54
CA GLN A 355 6.34 18.10 -17.81
C GLN A 355 4.93 17.67 -18.23
N GLY A 356 4.19 18.54 -18.91
CA GLY A 356 2.82 18.28 -19.34
C GLY A 356 1.79 18.45 -18.21
N PRO A 357 0.54 17.99 -18.41
CA PRO A 357 -0.54 18.21 -17.45
C PRO A 357 -0.28 17.52 -16.12
N VAL A 358 -0.33 18.31 -15.04
CA VAL A 358 -0.25 17.83 -13.66
C VAL A 358 -1.58 17.22 -13.26
N ALA A 359 -1.56 16.04 -12.63
CA ALA A 359 -2.75 15.52 -11.99
C ALA A 359 -3.13 16.39 -10.79
N PRO A 360 -4.43 16.63 -10.51
CA PRO A 360 -4.84 17.35 -9.32
C PRO A 360 -4.21 16.72 -8.08
N GLY A 361 -3.58 17.55 -7.26
CA GLY A 361 -2.81 17.10 -6.12
C GLY A 361 -3.68 16.86 -4.88
N TYR A 362 -4.58 15.88 -4.89
CA TYR A 362 -5.19 15.41 -3.66
C TYR A 362 -4.27 14.41 -2.96
N VAL A 363 -4.12 14.55 -1.65
CA VAL A 363 -3.30 13.66 -0.83
C VAL A 363 -4.20 12.59 -0.24
N GLU A 364 -4.12 11.40 -0.80
CA GLU A 364 -4.76 10.19 -0.28
C GLU A 364 -4.00 9.70 0.96
N HIS A 365 -4.72 9.27 1.99
CA HIS A 365 -4.15 8.83 3.27
C HIS A 365 -4.58 7.43 3.71
N GLY A 366 -5.56 6.81 3.03
CA GLY A 366 -6.00 5.43 3.25
C GLY A 366 -5.13 4.46 2.46
N THR A 367 -4.85 3.34 2.93
CA THR A 367 -4.16 2.19 2.32
C THR A 367 -3.32 1.51 3.39
N SER A 368 -3.18 0.19 3.32
CA SER A 368 -2.23 -0.59 4.12
C SER A 368 -1.34 -1.41 3.20
N HIS A 369 -0.10 -1.64 3.61
CA HIS A 369 0.80 -2.59 2.96
C HIS A 369 1.25 -3.65 3.96
N MET A 370 1.42 -4.88 3.47
CA MET A 370 2.01 -5.97 4.23
C MET A 370 3.03 -6.73 3.39
N THR A 371 4.08 -7.15 4.04
CA THR A 371 5.12 -8.01 3.50
C THR A 371 5.31 -9.22 4.41
N ILE A 372 5.24 -10.42 3.83
CA ILE A 372 5.29 -11.69 4.54
C ILE A 372 6.26 -12.61 3.83
N VAL A 373 7.11 -13.31 4.60
CA VAL A 373 7.93 -14.40 4.11
C VAL A 373 7.70 -15.62 5.01
N ASP A 374 7.35 -16.77 4.43
CA ASP A 374 7.20 -18.02 5.16
C ASP A 374 8.53 -18.77 5.29
N ARG A 375 8.55 -19.82 6.11
CA ARG A 375 9.75 -20.63 6.37
C ARG A 375 10.33 -21.31 5.13
N ALA A 376 9.53 -21.55 4.09
CA ALA A 376 9.98 -22.10 2.82
C ALA A 376 10.61 -21.02 1.91
N GLY A 377 10.54 -19.75 2.30
CA GLY A 377 11.02 -18.61 1.53
C GLY A 377 10.03 -18.08 0.52
N ASN A 378 8.78 -18.59 0.47
CA ASN A 378 7.73 -17.98 -0.31
C ASN A 378 7.35 -16.65 0.30
N ALA A 379 6.96 -15.69 -0.54
CA ALA A 379 6.66 -14.35 -0.05
C ALA A 379 5.38 -13.76 -0.65
N VAL A 380 4.76 -12.88 0.14
CA VAL A 380 3.65 -12.03 -0.29
C VAL A 380 4.04 -10.57 -0.09
N ALA A 381 3.80 -9.74 -1.11
CA ALA A 381 3.71 -8.29 -1.02
C ALA A 381 2.28 -7.91 -1.39
N PHE A 382 1.50 -7.42 -0.44
CA PHE A 382 0.11 -7.07 -0.65
C PHE A 382 -0.18 -5.65 -0.21
N THR A 383 -0.63 -4.82 -1.17
CA THR A 383 -1.13 -3.48 -0.90
C THR A 383 -2.64 -3.49 -1.07
N THR A 384 -3.35 -3.04 -0.04
CA THR A 384 -4.80 -3.12 0.10
C THR A 384 -5.37 -1.79 0.59
N THR A 385 -6.59 -1.45 0.14
CA THR A 385 -7.16 -0.12 0.37
C THR A 385 -8.69 -0.15 0.39
N ILE A 386 -9.26 0.90 0.98
CA ILE A 386 -10.62 1.39 0.70
C ILE A 386 -10.57 2.80 0.12
N GLU A 387 -9.43 3.25 -0.37
CA GLU A 387 -8.96 4.51 -0.90
C GLU A 387 -8.73 5.55 0.22
N GLY A 388 -9.67 6.44 0.52
CA GLY A 388 -9.53 7.48 1.54
C GLY A 388 -9.79 7.00 2.98
N PRO A 389 -9.48 7.83 3.99
CA PRO A 389 -9.79 7.48 5.38
C PRO A 389 -11.28 7.24 5.60
N PHE A 390 -11.63 6.02 6.00
CA PHE A 390 -13.01 5.50 6.12
C PHE A 390 -13.79 5.49 4.79
N GLY A 391 -13.10 5.40 3.65
CA GLY A 391 -13.71 5.19 2.34
C GLY A 391 -14.84 6.17 2.05
N ALA A 392 -15.96 5.66 1.56
CA ALA A 392 -17.17 6.44 1.28
C ALA A 392 -17.95 6.85 2.55
N GLN A 393 -17.43 6.54 3.76
CA GLN A 393 -18.07 6.79 5.05
C GLN A 393 -19.45 6.14 5.20
N MET A 394 -19.69 5.06 4.47
CA MET A 394 -20.86 4.21 4.54
C MET A 394 -20.48 2.82 5.05
N MET A 395 -21.33 2.23 5.88
CA MET A 395 -21.12 0.90 6.46
C MET A 395 -22.20 -0.09 6.06
N VAL A 396 -21.80 -1.34 5.88
CA VAL A 396 -22.65 -2.50 5.67
C VAL A 396 -22.06 -3.69 6.43
N GLY A 397 -22.87 -4.46 7.14
CA GLY A 397 -22.38 -5.65 7.85
C GLY A 397 -21.17 -5.42 8.76
N GLY A 398 -21.01 -4.20 9.27
CA GLY A 398 -19.89 -3.78 10.13
C GLY A 398 -18.60 -3.39 9.40
N PHE A 399 -18.51 -3.47 8.08
CA PHE A 399 -17.37 -3.00 7.31
C PHE A 399 -17.67 -1.70 6.53
N ILE A 400 -16.63 -0.97 6.19
CA ILE A 400 -16.72 0.31 5.48
C ILE A 400 -16.61 0.07 3.97
N LEU A 401 -17.46 0.75 3.18
CA LEU A 401 -17.41 0.74 1.72
C LEU A 401 -16.30 1.67 1.22
N ASN A 402 -15.60 1.26 0.17
CA ASN A 402 -14.56 2.05 -0.48
C ASN A 402 -15.11 3.30 -1.17
N ASN A 403 -14.23 4.27 -1.40
CA ASN A 403 -14.47 5.41 -2.30
C ASN A 403 -13.56 5.38 -3.53
N GLU A 404 -13.22 4.18 -4.01
CA GLU A 404 -12.16 3.94 -4.96
C GLU A 404 -12.36 4.59 -6.33
N LEU A 405 -13.62 4.87 -6.72
CA LEU A 405 -13.91 5.47 -8.03
C LEU A 405 -13.45 6.93 -8.11
N THR A 406 -13.10 7.57 -6.99
CA THR A 406 -12.45 8.90 -6.98
C THR A 406 -11.02 8.87 -7.53
N ASP A 407 -10.42 7.69 -7.69
CA ASP A 407 -9.13 7.50 -8.40
C ASP A 407 -9.24 7.61 -9.93
N PHE A 408 -10.44 7.64 -10.49
CA PHE A 408 -10.64 8.05 -11.87
C PHE A 408 -10.34 9.54 -12.06
N SER A 409 -10.12 9.93 -13.30
CA SER A 409 -10.00 11.35 -13.65
C SER A 409 -11.33 12.05 -13.47
N GLU A 410 -11.33 13.22 -12.82
CA GLU A 410 -12.51 14.07 -12.60
C GLU A 410 -13.17 14.50 -13.92
N VAL A 411 -12.37 14.60 -14.99
CA VAL A 411 -12.85 14.98 -16.32
C VAL A 411 -12.69 13.82 -17.30
N ALA A 412 -13.68 13.67 -18.18
CA ALA A 412 -13.70 12.63 -19.20
C ALA A 412 -12.78 12.94 -20.40
N GLU A 413 -12.55 14.24 -20.66
CA GLU A 413 -11.81 14.73 -21.84
C GLU A 413 -10.88 15.89 -21.46
N ARG A 414 -9.78 16.03 -22.20
CA ARG A 414 -8.88 17.16 -22.12
C ARG A 414 -8.43 17.52 -23.55
N ASP A 415 -8.54 18.80 -23.91
CA ASP A 415 -8.23 19.30 -25.26
C ASP A 415 -8.96 18.50 -26.37
N GLY A 416 -10.24 18.17 -26.14
CA GLY A 416 -11.07 17.41 -27.07
C GLY A 416 -10.69 15.93 -27.23
N LYS A 417 -9.81 15.40 -26.37
CA LYS A 417 -9.40 13.99 -26.38
C LYS A 417 -9.81 13.27 -25.10
N PRO A 418 -10.25 12.01 -25.20
CA PRO A 418 -10.57 11.21 -24.06
C PRO A 418 -9.36 11.02 -23.13
N VAL A 419 -9.57 11.23 -21.81
CA VAL A 419 -8.55 10.93 -20.80
C VAL A 419 -8.48 9.41 -20.59
N ALA A 420 -7.26 8.85 -20.61
CA ALA A 420 -7.06 7.40 -20.48
C ALA A 420 -7.73 6.85 -19.22
N ASN A 421 -7.58 7.51 -18.08
CA ASN A 421 -8.16 7.12 -16.78
C ASN A 421 -9.55 7.71 -16.52
N ARG A 422 -10.36 8.02 -17.56
CA ARG A 422 -11.77 8.42 -17.37
C ARG A 422 -12.63 7.27 -16.86
N VAL A 423 -13.71 7.57 -16.18
CA VAL A 423 -14.71 6.58 -15.74
C VAL A 423 -15.27 5.83 -16.94
N GLY A 424 -15.60 4.56 -16.75
CA GLY A 424 -16.33 3.72 -17.69
C GLY A 424 -16.92 2.49 -17.01
N PRO A 425 -18.06 1.96 -17.50
CA PRO A 425 -18.69 0.77 -16.95
C PRO A 425 -17.74 -0.42 -16.87
N GLY A 426 -17.65 -1.07 -15.70
CA GLY A 426 -16.79 -2.23 -15.48
C GLY A 426 -15.27 -1.94 -15.41
N LYS A 427 -14.85 -0.69 -15.66
CA LYS A 427 -13.45 -0.27 -15.68
C LYS A 427 -12.89 -0.14 -14.25
N ARG A 428 -11.61 -0.47 -14.10
CA ARG A 428 -10.86 -0.29 -12.85
C ARG A 428 -10.14 1.05 -12.86
N PRO A 429 -10.23 1.87 -11.81
CA PRO A 429 -9.47 3.11 -11.74
C PRO A 429 -7.97 2.84 -11.64
N ARG A 430 -7.17 3.75 -12.22
CA ARG A 430 -5.72 3.70 -12.07
C ARG A 430 -5.34 3.76 -10.59
N SER A 431 -4.35 2.94 -10.20
CA SER A 431 -3.81 2.92 -8.84
C SER A 431 -2.36 3.39 -8.79
N SER A 432 -1.91 3.78 -7.58
CA SER A 432 -0.51 4.02 -7.25
C SER A 432 0.08 2.92 -6.35
N MET A 433 -0.72 1.94 -5.93
CA MET A 433 -0.26 0.83 -5.09
C MET A 433 0.85 0.04 -5.77
N SER A 434 1.98 -0.12 -5.09
CA SER A 434 3.25 -0.58 -5.66
C SER A 434 3.88 -1.71 -4.86
N PRO A 435 3.18 -2.85 -4.63
CA PRO A 435 3.85 -4.01 -4.08
C PRO A 435 5.01 -4.41 -5.00
N THR A 436 6.19 -4.62 -4.42
CA THR A 436 7.43 -4.78 -5.21
C THR A 436 8.31 -5.88 -4.62
N PHE A 437 8.82 -6.75 -5.48
CA PHE A 437 9.89 -7.70 -5.19
C PHE A 437 11.18 -7.32 -5.89
N VAL A 438 12.31 -7.57 -5.22
CA VAL A 438 13.65 -7.51 -5.81
C VAL A 438 14.26 -8.89 -5.75
N LEU A 439 14.78 -9.34 -6.87
CA LEU A 439 15.41 -10.63 -7.06
C LEU A 439 16.89 -10.45 -7.42
N ASP A 440 17.72 -11.43 -7.06
CA ASP A 440 19.09 -11.53 -7.56
C ASP A 440 19.13 -12.09 -9.01
N ARG A 441 20.33 -12.31 -9.53
CA ARG A 441 20.54 -12.82 -10.88
C ARG A 441 20.04 -14.26 -11.05
N GLU A 442 20.01 -15.04 -9.98
CA GLU A 442 19.46 -16.39 -9.92
C GLU A 442 17.95 -16.39 -9.66
N ARG A 443 17.31 -15.21 -9.67
CA ARG A 443 15.89 -14.99 -9.37
C ARG A 443 15.47 -15.40 -7.94
N LYS A 444 16.40 -15.43 -6.98
CA LYS A 444 16.07 -15.62 -5.57
C LYS A 444 15.58 -14.29 -4.98
N LEU A 445 14.62 -14.35 -4.10
CA LEU A 445 14.08 -13.17 -3.42
C LEU A 445 15.14 -12.55 -2.50
N VAL A 446 15.37 -11.24 -2.69
CA VAL A 446 16.28 -10.42 -1.88
C VAL A 446 15.50 -9.45 -1.00
N LEU A 447 14.40 -8.89 -1.54
CA LEU A 447 13.66 -7.83 -0.88
C LEU A 447 12.20 -7.87 -1.32
N SER A 448 11.31 -7.67 -0.35
CA SER A 448 9.90 -7.37 -0.56
C SER A 448 9.58 -6.04 0.11
N VAL A 449 8.94 -5.12 -0.61
CA VAL A 449 8.64 -3.77 -0.12
C VAL A 449 7.40 -3.20 -0.78
N GLY A 450 6.72 -2.34 -0.08
CA GLY A 450 5.65 -1.49 -0.60
C GLY A 450 5.21 -0.47 0.45
N SER A 451 4.37 0.45 0.05
CA SER A 451 3.93 1.57 0.87
C SER A 451 2.43 1.76 0.84
N ALA A 452 1.97 2.65 1.70
CA ALA A 452 0.66 3.24 1.73
C ALA A 452 0.79 4.77 1.68
N GLY A 453 -0.27 5.50 1.28
CA GLY A 453 -0.24 6.96 1.23
C GLY A 453 -0.52 7.55 -0.15
N GLY A 454 -1.43 6.93 -0.91
CA GLY A 454 -1.89 7.44 -2.19
C GLY A 454 -0.80 7.55 -3.25
N GLN A 455 -0.74 8.63 -3.96
CA GLN A 455 0.23 8.81 -5.05
C GLN A 455 1.69 8.80 -4.55
N ARG A 456 1.94 9.14 -3.27
CA ARG A 456 3.28 9.09 -2.66
C ARG A 456 3.84 7.67 -2.52
N ILE A 457 3.00 6.64 -2.56
CA ILE A 457 3.40 5.22 -2.51
C ILE A 457 4.56 4.93 -3.48
N ILE A 458 4.49 5.49 -4.70
CA ILE A 458 5.50 5.28 -5.74
C ILE A 458 6.86 5.84 -5.33
N GLY A 459 6.89 7.10 -4.88
CA GLY A 459 8.11 7.78 -4.44
C GLY A 459 8.70 7.16 -3.18
N ASP A 460 7.85 6.81 -2.21
CA ASP A 460 8.26 6.16 -0.97
C ASP A 460 8.90 4.79 -1.24
N THR A 461 8.25 3.97 -2.07
CA THR A 461 8.78 2.66 -2.45
C THR A 461 10.10 2.81 -3.21
N LEU A 462 10.20 3.76 -4.14
CA LEU A 462 11.45 4.05 -4.84
C LEU A 462 12.56 4.43 -3.85
N GLN A 463 12.30 5.37 -2.94
CA GLN A 463 13.33 5.84 -1.99
C GLN A 463 13.77 4.72 -1.05
N ALA A 464 12.87 3.84 -0.63
CA ALA A 464 13.20 2.64 0.14
C ALA A 464 14.09 1.68 -0.67
N LEU A 465 13.78 1.47 -1.96
CA LEU A 465 14.61 0.67 -2.87
C LEU A 465 16.03 1.26 -3.01
N VAL A 466 16.15 2.55 -3.30
CA VAL A 466 17.46 3.23 -3.37
C VAL A 466 18.22 3.12 -2.04
N GLY A 467 17.52 3.31 -0.91
CA GLY A 467 18.10 3.15 0.43
C GLY A 467 18.73 1.77 0.65
N MET A 468 18.03 0.71 0.27
CA MET A 468 18.50 -0.66 0.49
C MET A 468 19.46 -1.16 -0.59
N LEU A 469 19.31 -0.73 -1.85
CA LEU A 469 20.06 -1.26 -2.99
C LEU A 469 21.32 -0.44 -3.32
N ASP A 470 21.27 0.89 -3.24
CA ASP A 470 22.41 1.77 -3.51
C ASP A 470 23.16 2.14 -2.23
N TRP A 471 22.46 2.52 -1.17
CA TRP A 471 23.10 2.93 0.10
C TRP A 471 23.30 1.77 1.09
N ASN A 472 22.88 0.56 0.72
CA ASN A 472 23.00 -0.67 1.52
C ASN A 472 22.50 -0.52 2.97
N LEU A 473 21.46 0.28 3.18
CA LEU A 473 20.82 0.43 4.49
C LEU A 473 20.07 -0.84 4.86
N SER A 474 19.92 -1.11 6.16
CA SER A 474 18.99 -2.13 6.65
C SER A 474 17.55 -1.76 6.27
N ALA A 475 16.64 -2.75 6.31
CA ALA A 475 15.24 -2.50 6.02
C ALA A 475 14.69 -1.34 6.87
N GLN A 476 14.86 -1.36 8.20
CA GLN A 476 14.38 -0.30 9.07
C GLN A 476 15.05 1.05 8.78
N ALA A 477 16.36 1.10 8.60
CA ALA A 477 17.08 2.35 8.36
C ALA A 477 16.61 3.03 7.05
N ALA A 478 16.32 2.25 6.00
CA ALA A 478 15.78 2.79 4.75
C ALA A 478 14.35 3.35 4.93
N LEU A 479 13.56 2.74 5.80
CA LEU A 479 12.20 3.20 6.09
C LEU A 479 12.18 4.40 7.04
N ASP A 480 13.22 4.61 7.82
CA ASP A 480 13.37 5.76 8.72
C ASP A 480 13.78 7.06 8.01
N LEU A 481 14.34 6.97 6.79
CA LEU A 481 14.76 8.14 6.03
C LEU A 481 13.65 9.18 5.89
N PRO A 482 13.95 10.49 6.00
CA PRO A 482 13.03 11.53 5.59
C PRO A 482 12.68 11.41 4.10
N ARG A 483 11.46 11.81 3.73
CA ARG A 483 10.90 11.58 2.39
C ARG A 483 10.99 12.80 1.49
N VAL A 484 11.34 12.55 0.24
CA VAL A 484 11.20 13.47 -0.89
C VAL A 484 10.25 12.87 -1.90
N ALA A 485 9.34 13.67 -2.44
CA ALA A 485 8.44 13.25 -3.51
C ALA A 485 8.31 14.35 -4.57
N ASN A 486 8.19 13.93 -5.83
CA ASN A 486 7.77 14.82 -6.91
C ASN A 486 6.80 14.05 -7.82
N MET A 487 5.59 14.59 -7.93
CA MET A 487 4.51 14.01 -8.73
C MET A 487 4.22 14.85 -9.98
N ASN A 488 5.27 15.43 -10.56
CA ASN A 488 5.27 16.36 -11.70
C ASN A 488 4.78 17.78 -11.38
N GLY A 489 4.61 18.11 -10.09
CA GLY A 489 4.32 19.44 -9.58
C GLY A 489 5.43 19.94 -8.66
N PRO A 490 5.09 20.58 -7.54
CA PRO A 490 6.06 20.93 -6.52
C PRO A 490 6.82 19.72 -5.99
N THR A 491 8.09 19.91 -5.66
CA THR A 491 8.88 18.94 -4.91
C THR A 491 8.49 19.05 -3.44
N GLU A 492 8.01 17.95 -2.89
CA GLU A 492 7.62 17.87 -1.48
C GLU A 492 8.79 17.31 -0.66
N LEU A 493 9.12 17.99 0.41
CA LEU A 493 10.07 17.54 1.44
C LEU A 493 9.30 17.26 2.73
N GLU A 494 9.61 16.15 3.37
CA GLU A 494 9.07 15.86 4.69
C GLU A 494 9.63 16.84 5.73
N ASP A 495 8.77 17.32 6.61
CA ASP A 495 9.16 18.12 7.77
C ASP A 495 9.76 17.21 8.86
N LYS A 496 10.96 16.70 8.58
CA LYS A 496 11.68 15.75 9.46
C LYS A 496 13.20 15.86 9.30
N GLY A 497 13.89 15.90 10.43
CA GLY A 497 15.37 15.95 10.47
C GLY A 497 15.92 17.17 9.72
N ASP A 498 17.00 16.97 8.98
CA ASP A 498 17.70 18.04 8.24
C ASP A 498 17.10 18.31 6.85
N LEU A 499 16.05 17.55 6.46
CA LEU A 499 15.51 17.64 5.10
C LEU A 499 14.92 19.03 4.76
N PRO A 500 14.19 19.72 5.67
CA PRO A 500 13.71 21.08 5.43
C PRO A 500 14.80 22.08 5.09
N ALA A 501 16.02 21.91 5.62
CA ALA A 501 17.15 22.78 5.34
C ALA A 501 17.62 22.72 3.88
N GLN A 502 17.29 21.66 3.14
CA GLN A 502 17.60 21.51 1.71
C GLN A 502 16.64 22.32 0.81
N ALA A 503 15.56 22.87 1.34
CA ALA A 503 14.53 23.54 0.55
C ALA A 503 15.08 24.70 -0.29
N ASP A 504 15.89 25.58 0.29
CA ASP A 504 16.45 26.74 -0.41
C ASP A 504 17.49 26.33 -1.47
N ALA A 505 18.24 25.29 -1.22
CA ALA A 505 19.18 24.75 -2.18
C ALA A 505 18.44 24.13 -3.39
N LEU A 506 17.37 23.40 -3.17
CA LEU A 506 16.51 22.89 -4.26
C LEU A 506 15.80 24.03 -5.02
N ARG A 507 15.36 25.10 -4.34
CA ARG A 507 14.79 26.28 -5.00
C ARG A 507 15.82 26.97 -5.91
N LYS A 508 17.08 27.03 -5.52
CA LYS A 508 18.18 27.56 -6.37
C LYS A 508 18.40 26.71 -7.60
N LEU A 509 18.14 25.40 -7.55
CA LEU A 509 18.12 24.52 -8.73
C LEU A 509 16.84 24.67 -9.58
N GLY A 510 15.87 25.50 -9.18
CA GLY A 510 14.63 25.77 -9.91
C GLY A 510 13.43 24.94 -9.49
N HIS A 511 13.51 24.16 -8.40
CA HIS A 511 12.33 23.46 -7.87
C HIS A 511 11.37 24.45 -7.20
N GLN A 512 10.06 24.22 -7.39
CA GLN A 512 9.05 24.68 -6.45
C GLN A 512 9.04 23.73 -5.27
N VAL A 513 9.32 24.19 -4.05
CA VAL A 513 9.47 23.31 -2.88
C VAL A 513 8.40 23.57 -1.84
N GLN A 514 7.76 22.50 -1.38
CA GLN A 514 6.82 22.49 -0.26
C GLN A 514 7.36 21.59 0.85
N VAL A 515 7.42 22.11 2.08
CA VAL A 515 7.73 21.32 3.27
C VAL A 515 6.43 20.89 3.92
N ARG A 516 6.24 19.60 4.18
CA ARG A 516 4.99 19.03 4.68
C ARG A 516 5.23 17.88 5.65
N ARG A 517 4.28 17.64 6.54
CA ARG A 517 4.18 16.37 7.23
C ARG A 517 3.95 15.25 6.20
N HIS A 518 4.64 14.14 6.37
CA HIS A 518 4.50 12.95 5.54
C HIS A 518 3.83 11.82 6.34
N GLU A 519 2.93 11.08 5.71
CA GLU A 519 2.19 9.98 6.33
C GLU A 519 2.42 8.67 5.59
N GLY A 520 3.68 8.31 5.41
CA GLY A 520 4.08 7.06 4.76
C GLY A 520 3.45 5.83 5.41
N GLY A 521 3.72 4.69 4.89
CA GLY A 521 3.22 3.41 5.41
C GLY A 521 4.00 2.25 4.82
N LEU A 522 5.33 2.45 4.70
CA LEU A 522 6.23 1.43 4.19
C LEU A 522 6.30 0.23 5.13
N THR A 523 6.27 -0.95 4.56
CA THR A 523 6.82 -2.14 5.20
C THR A 523 7.78 -2.84 4.24
N ALA A 524 8.83 -3.44 4.78
CA ALA A 524 9.83 -4.16 3.99
C ALA A 524 10.33 -5.40 4.74
N VAL A 525 10.69 -6.43 3.98
CA VAL A 525 11.45 -7.59 4.44
C VAL A 525 12.61 -7.78 3.49
N ARG A 526 13.83 -7.82 4.02
CA ARG A 526 15.08 -7.95 3.27
C ARG A 526 15.83 -9.19 3.73
N ARG A 527 16.48 -9.88 2.80
CA ARG A 527 17.37 -10.99 3.14
C ARG A 527 18.60 -10.48 3.91
N LYS A 528 18.93 -11.20 4.98
CA LYS A 528 20.11 -10.93 5.81
C LYS A 528 20.74 -12.26 6.22
N GLY A 529 21.94 -12.52 5.70
CA GLY A 529 22.54 -13.84 5.86
C GLY A 529 21.62 -14.94 5.34
N ASP A 530 21.39 -15.96 6.17
CA ASP A 530 20.52 -17.09 5.85
C ASP A 530 19.03 -16.85 6.20
N GLY A 531 18.70 -15.71 6.77
CA GLY A 531 17.33 -15.37 7.19
C GLY A 531 16.87 -14.01 6.67
N TRP A 532 16.04 -13.33 7.46
CA TRP A 532 15.35 -12.10 7.08
C TRP A 532 15.47 -11.02 8.15
N GLU A 533 15.58 -9.78 7.71
CA GLU A 533 15.33 -8.59 8.54
C GLU A 533 14.09 -7.86 8.04
N GLY A 534 13.33 -7.26 8.96
CA GLY A 534 12.12 -6.51 8.64
C GLY A 534 12.21 -5.06 9.06
N GLY A 535 11.40 -4.22 8.43
CA GLY A 535 11.18 -2.83 8.79
C GLY A 535 9.74 -2.42 8.62
N ALA A 536 9.29 -1.48 9.46
CA ALA A 536 8.00 -0.83 9.36
C ALA A 536 8.16 0.68 9.56
N ASP A 537 7.37 1.45 8.83
CA ASP A 537 7.42 2.91 8.82
C ASP A 537 7.04 3.48 10.20
N PRO A 538 7.91 4.25 10.86
CA PRO A 538 7.64 4.82 12.17
C PRO A 538 6.57 5.93 12.16
N ARG A 539 6.10 6.33 10.97
CA ARG A 539 5.01 7.31 10.81
C ARG A 539 3.63 6.70 11.07
N ARG A 540 3.57 5.36 11.21
CA ARG A 540 2.36 4.58 11.51
C ARG A 540 2.57 3.65 12.70
N ASP A 541 1.51 2.93 13.07
CA ASP A 541 1.53 1.97 14.18
C ASP A 541 2.16 0.62 13.79
N GLY A 542 2.74 0.51 12.58
CA GLY A 542 3.25 -0.72 12.00
C GLY A 542 4.46 -1.30 12.72
N VAL A 543 4.61 -2.61 12.62
CA VAL A 543 5.76 -3.35 13.13
C VAL A 543 6.20 -4.45 12.16
N ALA A 544 7.45 -4.88 12.28
CA ALA A 544 7.98 -6.07 11.64
C ALA A 544 8.47 -7.04 12.72
N LYS A 545 8.06 -8.30 12.63
CA LYS A 545 8.49 -9.37 13.55
C LYS A 545 8.81 -10.63 12.77
N GLY A 546 9.86 -11.35 13.22
CA GLY A 546 10.29 -12.61 12.63
C GLY A 546 10.64 -13.66 13.68
N GLU A 547 10.69 -14.92 13.24
CA GLU A 547 10.99 -16.12 14.06
C GLU A 547 11.86 -17.11 13.29
#